data_3e454e0683110a6811cd4f42c922e7ca
#
_entry.id   3e454e0683110a6811cd4f42c922e7ca
#
_cell.length_a   1.000
_cell.length_b   1.000
_cell.length_c   1.000
_cell.angle_alpha   90.00
_cell.angle_beta   90.00
_cell.angle_gamma   90.00
#
_symmetry.space_group_name_H-M   'P 1'
#
loop_
_entity.id
_entity.type
_entity.pdbx_description
1 polymer ?
#
loop_
_entity_poly.entity_id
_entity_poly.type
_entity_poly.pdbx_seq_one_letter_code
_entity_poly.pdbx_strand_id
1 'polypeptide(L)'
;MTFLELYGVSLDRELGSSSTVLFTTLRRKAAINEAQRAFNRLTECFTREASIALSNAVGEYDLEAAITAVDYLWLAKQGVEVKKIDASANVTYFAGDDLLRTTIQRLNREEPGWRTASAGNPSAHYLREDGGLVYLGLYPAPAVGAGETWTGIVPYVAQPADMTADADIPFTASSNAKRSLEPFHYALAHYAAGQLELLRKNTDGRAEQMQLFGGYVADYLGKQRPHGPQHVTFARDYSGGRGTRSQRNDPRRYP
;
A
#
# COMPACT_ATOMS: atom_id res chain seq x y z
N MET A 1 -16.97 0.67 -13.48
CA MET A 1 -18.33 0.54 -12.90
C MET A 1 -18.58 1.70 -11.97
N THR A 2 -19.75 2.31 -12.06
CA THR A 2 -20.23 3.35 -11.14
C THR A 2 -20.83 2.74 -9.87
N PHE A 3 -21.05 3.58 -8.86
CA PHE A 3 -21.69 3.15 -7.62
C PHE A 3 -23.10 2.60 -7.86
N LEU A 4 -23.89 3.27 -8.74
CA LEU A 4 -25.21 2.81 -9.12
C LEU A 4 -25.19 1.40 -9.76
N GLU A 5 -24.23 1.16 -10.66
CA GLU A 5 -24.09 -0.16 -11.30
C GLU A 5 -23.74 -1.26 -10.30
N LEU A 6 -22.94 -0.92 -9.27
CA LEU A 6 -22.56 -1.88 -8.23
C LEU A 6 -23.74 -2.24 -7.33
N TYR A 7 -24.36 -1.25 -6.68
CA TYR A 7 -25.41 -1.55 -5.68
C TYR A 7 -26.77 -1.86 -6.32
N GLY A 8 -27.04 -1.38 -7.53
CA GLY A 8 -28.30 -1.59 -8.23
C GLY A 8 -28.31 -2.83 -9.10
N VAL A 9 -27.33 -2.97 -10.00
CA VAL A 9 -27.32 -4.05 -11.01
C VAL A 9 -26.51 -5.25 -10.56
N SER A 10 -25.24 -5.04 -10.20
CA SER A 10 -24.33 -6.15 -9.90
C SER A 10 -24.73 -6.87 -8.62
N LEU A 11 -25.06 -6.13 -7.58
CA LEU A 11 -25.45 -6.69 -6.30
C LEU A 11 -26.81 -7.42 -6.38
N ASP A 12 -27.78 -6.91 -7.15
CA ASP A 12 -29.06 -7.60 -7.38
C ASP A 12 -28.87 -8.95 -8.09
N ARG A 13 -27.96 -8.99 -9.05
CA ARG A 13 -27.60 -10.23 -9.74
C ARG A 13 -27.04 -11.27 -8.78
N GLU A 14 -26.12 -10.88 -7.91
CA GLU A 14 -25.47 -11.79 -6.96
C GLU A 14 -26.42 -12.27 -5.86
N LEU A 15 -27.35 -11.42 -5.42
CA LEU A 15 -28.35 -11.79 -4.42
C LEU A 15 -29.50 -12.63 -4.98
N GLY A 16 -29.62 -12.71 -6.32
CA GLY A 16 -30.72 -13.41 -6.97
C GLY A 16 -32.10 -12.87 -6.60
N SER A 17 -32.18 -11.66 -6.07
CA SER A 17 -33.43 -11.09 -5.55
C SER A 17 -33.36 -9.56 -5.44
N SER A 18 -34.43 -8.93 -5.88
CA SER A 18 -34.65 -7.49 -5.74
C SER A 18 -35.45 -7.12 -4.48
N SER A 19 -35.40 -7.93 -3.40
CA SER A 19 -36.14 -7.66 -2.16
C SER A 19 -35.75 -6.29 -1.57
N THR A 20 -36.56 -5.30 -1.81
CA THR A 20 -36.35 -3.91 -1.32
C THR A 20 -36.60 -3.77 0.18
N VAL A 21 -37.33 -4.69 0.78
CA VAL A 21 -37.64 -4.66 2.22
C VAL A 21 -36.44 -5.09 3.05
N LEU A 22 -35.80 -6.20 2.67
CA LEU A 22 -34.61 -6.70 3.39
C LEU A 22 -33.34 -5.95 2.99
N PHE A 23 -33.21 -5.66 1.69
CA PHE A 23 -32.04 -5.02 1.10
C PHE A 23 -32.36 -3.60 0.63
N THR A 24 -32.60 -2.71 1.58
CA THR A 24 -32.82 -1.29 1.24
C THR A 24 -31.63 -0.70 0.51
N THR A 25 -31.85 0.32 -0.31
CA THR A 25 -30.79 1.03 -1.02
C THR A 25 -29.68 1.52 -0.07
N LEU A 26 -30.03 1.98 1.12
CA LEU A 26 -29.08 2.42 2.14
C LEU A 26 -28.16 1.27 2.58
N ARG A 27 -28.71 0.08 2.86
CA ARG A 27 -27.93 -1.10 3.26
C ARG A 27 -27.01 -1.57 2.14
N ARG A 28 -27.49 -1.54 0.90
CA ARG A 28 -26.69 -1.89 -0.28
C ARG A 28 -25.52 -0.94 -0.47
N LYS A 29 -25.77 0.37 -0.41
CA LYS A 29 -24.74 1.40 -0.48
C LYS A 29 -23.68 1.24 0.64
N ALA A 30 -24.12 1.01 1.86
CA ALA A 30 -23.23 0.76 2.99
C ALA A 30 -22.40 -0.51 2.80
N ALA A 31 -23.00 -1.60 2.31
CA ALA A 31 -22.28 -2.86 2.05
C ALA A 31 -21.20 -2.72 0.95
N ILE A 32 -21.49 -1.97 -0.12
CA ILE A 32 -20.48 -1.70 -1.17
C ILE A 32 -19.34 -0.83 -0.64
N ASN A 33 -19.61 0.20 0.17
CA ASN A 33 -18.56 1.03 0.77
C ASN A 33 -17.69 0.20 1.74
N GLU A 34 -18.29 -0.70 2.52
CA GLU A 34 -17.52 -1.63 3.36
C GLU A 34 -16.69 -2.61 2.51
N ALA A 35 -17.24 -3.08 1.39
CA ALA A 35 -16.52 -3.93 0.44
C ALA A 35 -15.27 -3.23 -0.11
N GLN A 36 -15.39 -1.94 -0.47
CA GLN A 36 -14.26 -1.12 -0.92
C GLN A 36 -13.17 -1.02 0.14
N ARG A 37 -13.55 -0.76 1.40
CA ARG A 37 -12.61 -0.71 2.53
C ARG A 37 -11.97 -2.07 2.79
N ALA A 38 -12.75 -3.16 2.75
CA ALA A 38 -12.26 -4.53 2.96
C ALA A 38 -11.26 -4.94 1.86
N PHE A 39 -11.58 -4.68 0.59
CA PHE A 39 -10.68 -4.95 -0.52
C PHE A 39 -9.35 -4.19 -0.37
N ASN A 40 -9.43 -2.90 -0.04
CA ASN A 40 -8.24 -2.08 0.17
C ASN A 40 -7.38 -2.55 1.34
N ARG A 41 -7.97 -2.95 2.47
CA ARG A 41 -7.23 -3.50 3.63
C ARG A 41 -6.45 -4.76 3.28
N LEU A 42 -7.00 -5.60 2.40
CA LEU A 42 -6.36 -6.86 2.01
C LEU A 42 -5.33 -6.69 0.90
N THR A 43 -5.51 -5.71 0.02
CA THR A 43 -4.71 -5.56 -1.19
C THR A 43 -3.75 -4.38 -1.16
N GLU A 44 -3.94 -3.43 -0.23
CA GLU A 44 -3.20 -2.16 -0.17
C GLU A 44 -3.26 -1.38 -1.50
N CYS A 45 -4.37 -1.54 -2.26
CA CYS A 45 -4.47 -1.03 -3.63
C CYS A 45 -4.62 0.49 -3.72
N PHE A 46 -5.10 1.13 -2.66
CA PHE A 46 -5.33 2.57 -2.63
C PHE A 46 -4.23 3.27 -1.84
N THR A 47 -3.15 3.60 -2.54
CA THR A 47 -1.99 4.30 -1.97
C THR A 47 -2.01 5.78 -2.33
N ARG A 48 -1.54 6.61 -1.42
CA ARG A 48 -1.26 8.04 -1.60
C ARG A 48 0.15 8.34 -1.18
N GLU A 49 0.61 9.52 -1.49
CA GLU A 49 1.91 10.05 -1.10
C GLU A 49 1.71 11.31 -0.26
N ALA A 50 2.40 11.36 0.87
CA ALA A 50 2.55 12.57 1.66
C ALA A 50 3.87 13.22 1.30
N SER A 51 3.84 14.53 1.09
CA SER A 51 5.03 15.34 0.84
C SER A 51 5.29 16.25 2.02
N ILE A 52 6.51 16.23 2.55
CA ILE A 52 6.91 17.06 3.67
C ILE A 52 8.17 17.85 3.31
N ALA A 53 8.16 19.16 3.60
CA ALA A 53 9.34 19.98 3.43
C ALA A 53 10.37 19.64 4.51
N LEU A 54 11.60 19.35 4.10
CA LEU A 54 12.70 19.04 4.99
C LEU A 54 13.50 20.29 5.32
N SER A 55 13.90 20.42 6.57
CA SER A 55 14.65 21.57 7.09
C SER A 55 16.06 21.19 7.47
N ASN A 56 16.99 22.15 7.42
CA ASN A 56 18.38 21.93 7.75
C ASN A 56 18.56 21.42 9.19
N ALA A 57 19.32 20.35 9.33
CA ALA A 57 19.67 19.69 10.60
C ALA A 57 18.47 19.18 11.43
N VAL A 58 17.30 19.04 10.83
CA VAL A 58 16.12 18.41 11.46
C VAL A 58 16.08 16.94 11.06
N GLY A 59 16.16 16.05 12.04
CA GLY A 59 16.22 14.61 11.82
C GLY A 59 14.85 13.91 11.89
N GLU A 60 13.84 14.50 12.53
CA GLU A 60 12.48 13.92 12.65
C GLU A 60 11.42 14.93 12.22
N TYR A 61 10.44 14.46 11.47
CA TYR A 61 9.36 15.25 10.90
C TYR A 61 8.02 14.62 11.24
N ASP A 62 7.11 15.42 11.78
CA ASP A 62 5.72 15.03 11.97
C ASP A 62 5.00 15.04 10.61
N LEU A 63 4.35 13.93 10.29
CA LEU A 63 3.60 13.76 9.05
C LEU A 63 2.12 14.13 9.18
N GLU A 64 1.64 14.51 10.36
CA GLU A 64 0.20 14.78 10.59
C GLU A 64 -0.34 15.86 9.64
N ALA A 65 0.43 16.92 9.39
CA ALA A 65 0.05 17.99 8.48
C ALA A 65 0.00 17.53 7.00
N ALA A 66 0.74 16.49 6.65
CA ALA A 66 0.85 15.98 5.29
C ALA A 66 -0.06 14.75 5.05
N ILE A 67 -0.39 14.02 6.11
CA ILE A 67 -1.26 12.86 6.08
C ILE A 67 -2.55 13.22 6.82
N THR A 68 -3.66 13.33 6.09
CA THR A 68 -4.97 13.55 6.72
C THR A 68 -5.34 12.31 7.55
N ALA A 69 -5.54 12.47 8.85
CA ALA A 69 -5.82 11.36 9.78
C ALA A 69 -7.02 10.49 9.35
N VAL A 70 -8.03 11.08 8.71
CA VAL A 70 -9.22 10.37 8.19
C VAL A 70 -8.86 9.41 7.06
N ASP A 71 -7.84 9.73 6.28
CA ASP A 71 -7.44 8.95 5.09
C ASP A 71 -6.33 7.95 5.39
N TYR A 72 -5.64 8.07 6.52
CA TYR A 72 -4.52 7.22 6.88
C TYR A 72 -4.99 5.87 7.45
N LEU A 73 -4.45 4.77 6.92
CA LEU A 73 -4.61 3.44 7.50
C LEU A 73 -3.26 2.95 8.08
N TRP A 74 -2.23 2.89 7.25
CA TRP A 74 -0.86 2.53 7.65
C TRP A 74 0.14 2.97 6.58
N LEU A 75 1.40 3.01 6.95
CA LEU A 75 2.49 3.30 6.03
C LEU A 75 2.64 2.18 5.00
N ALA A 76 2.80 2.56 3.74
CA ALA A 76 2.98 1.59 2.67
C ALA A 76 4.33 0.87 2.81
N LYS A 77 4.40 -0.36 2.29
CA LYS A 77 5.65 -1.14 2.28
C LYS A 77 6.71 -0.56 1.33
N GLN A 78 6.28 0.28 0.41
CA GLN A 78 7.18 1.03 -0.47
C GLN A 78 8.06 1.95 0.36
N GLY A 79 9.31 2.09 -0.07
CA GLY A 79 10.28 2.93 0.64
C GLY A 79 9.94 4.42 0.59
N VAL A 80 10.46 5.14 1.56
CA VAL A 80 10.46 6.61 1.54
C VAL A 80 11.44 7.10 0.49
N GLU A 81 11.13 8.20 -0.16
CA GLU A 81 12.03 8.91 -1.07
C GLU A 81 12.33 10.30 -0.53
N VAL A 82 13.53 10.77 -0.75
CA VAL A 82 13.92 12.17 -0.49
C VAL A 82 14.30 12.81 -1.82
N LYS A 83 13.58 13.85 -2.19
CA LYS A 83 13.84 14.67 -3.36
C LYS A 83 14.59 15.92 -2.96
N LYS A 84 15.76 16.14 -3.56
CA LYS A 84 16.54 17.36 -3.44
C LYS A 84 16.48 18.15 -4.74
N ILE A 85 16.24 19.44 -4.67
CA ILE A 85 16.39 20.40 -5.76
C ILE A 85 17.48 21.38 -5.33
N ASP A 86 18.57 21.44 -6.06
CA ASP A 86 19.68 22.36 -5.75
C ASP A 86 19.40 23.80 -6.25
N ALA A 87 20.28 24.72 -5.92
CA ALA A 87 20.19 26.13 -6.32
C ALA A 87 20.22 26.34 -7.86
N SER A 88 20.67 25.34 -8.61
CA SER A 88 20.71 25.33 -10.08
C SER A 88 19.51 24.61 -10.70
N ALA A 89 18.51 24.26 -9.87
CA ALA A 89 17.32 23.50 -10.23
C ALA A 89 17.59 22.03 -10.70
N ASN A 90 18.76 21.48 -10.41
CA ASN A 90 18.99 20.05 -10.62
C ASN A 90 18.24 19.24 -9.57
N VAL A 91 17.66 18.13 -10.01
CA VAL A 91 16.86 17.24 -9.15
C VAL A 91 17.65 15.97 -8.85
N THR A 92 17.80 15.65 -7.58
CA THR A 92 18.39 14.39 -7.10
C THR A 92 17.37 13.67 -6.24
N TYR A 93 17.27 12.35 -6.40
CA TYR A 93 16.44 11.49 -5.56
C TYR A 93 17.31 10.53 -4.76
N PHE A 94 17.01 10.40 -3.47
CA PHE A 94 17.56 9.38 -2.59
C PHE A 94 16.42 8.39 -2.31
N ALA A 95 16.57 7.18 -2.77
CA ALA A 95 15.57 6.11 -2.63
C ALA A 95 16.23 4.73 -2.71
N GLY A 96 15.55 3.70 -2.28
CA GLY A 96 16.05 2.32 -2.36
C GLY A 96 17.37 2.14 -1.62
N ASP A 97 18.42 1.73 -2.32
CA ASP A 97 19.74 1.46 -1.73
C ASP A 97 20.45 2.72 -1.22
N ASP A 98 20.11 3.89 -1.77
CA ASP A 98 20.67 5.17 -1.33
C ASP A 98 19.99 5.70 -0.04
N LEU A 99 18.80 5.19 0.30
CA LEU A 99 18.05 5.60 1.49
C LEU A 99 17.47 4.36 2.20
N LEU A 100 18.32 3.65 2.90
CA LEU A 100 17.98 2.37 3.51
C LEU A 100 16.95 2.51 4.62
N ARG A 101 15.96 1.62 4.61
CA ARG A 101 15.02 1.52 5.73
C ARG A 101 15.72 0.92 6.96
N THR A 102 15.61 1.60 8.09
CA THR A 102 16.19 1.17 9.35
C THR A 102 15.18 1.26 10.51
N THR A 103 15.61 0.97 11.71
CA THR A 103 14.84 1.16 12.94
C THR A 103 15.66 1.93 13.96
N ILE A 104 15.01 2.63 14.88
CA ILE A 104 15.69 3.34 15.98
C ILE A 104 16.56 2.37 16.81
N GLN A 105 16.10 1.15 17.02
CA GLN A 105 16.87 0.13 17.76
C GLN A 105 18.14 -0.26 17.03
N ARG A 106 18.07 -0.37 15.71
CA ARG A 106 19.24 -0.65 14.87
C ARG A 106 20.23 0.53 14.89
N LEU A 107 19.75 1.76 14.72
CA LEU A 107 20.58 2.96 14.83
C LEU A 107 21.26 3.07 16.19
N ASN A 108 20.54 2.84 17.29
CA ASN A 108 21.12 2.86 18.64
C ASN A 108 22.25 1.84 18.83
N ARG A 109 22.19 0.70 18.13
CA ARG A 109 23.17 -0.38 18.22
C ARG A 109 24.37 -0.19 17.30
N GLU A 110 24.11 0.21 16.05
CA GLU A 110 25.13 0.26 15.00
C GLU A 110 25.82 1.63 14.94
N GLU A 111 25.11 2.70 15.32
CA GLU A 111 25.57 4.09 15.27
C GLU A 111 25.28 4.83 16.59
N PRO A 112 25.98 4.52 17.71
CA PRO A 112 25.62 5.03 19.04
C PRO A 112 25.51 6.56 19.15
N GLY A 113 26.15 7.33 18.27
CA GLY A 113 26.09 8.80 18.22
C GLY A 113 25.09 9.37 17.20
N TRP A 114 24.21 8.58 16.63
CA TRP A 114 23.40 9.00 15.49
C TRP A 114 22.55 10.26 15.71
N ARG A 115 22.07 10.49 16.96
CA ARG A 115 21.26 11.68 17.27
C ARG A 115 22.05 12.99 17.26
N THR A 116 23.35 12.91 17.41
CA THR A 116 24.27 14.06 17.43
C THR A 116 25.16 14.11 16.19
N ALA A 117 24.89 13.26 15.20
CA ALA A 117 25.61 13.25 13.94
C ALA A 117 25.42 14.58 13.20
N SER A 118 26.47 15.02 12.53
CA SER A 118 26.42 16.21 11.67
C SER A 118 25.40 16.01 10.54
N ALA A 119 24.69 17.07 10.17
CA ALA A 119 23.80 17.07 9.02
C ALA A 119 24.53 16.70 7.72
N GLY A 120 23.87 15.97 6.84
CA GLY A 120 24.45 15.48 5.60
C GLY A 120 23.39 15.03 4.59
N ASN A 121 23.79 14.23 3.62
CA ASN A 121 22.84 13.55 2.76
C ASN A 121 22.27 12.35 3.52
N PRO A 122 20.95 12.23 3.66
CA PRO A 122 20.35 11.08 4.32
C PRO A 122 20.70 9.78 3.58
N SER A 123 21.14 8.79 4.33
CA SER A 123 21.44 7.43 3.84
C SER A 123 20.50 6.38 4.44
N ALA A 124 19.76 6.76 5.48
CA ALA A 124 18.80 5.89 6.09
C ALA A 124 17.54 6.66 6.54
N HIS A 125 16.42 5.95 6.59
CA HIS A 125 15.16 6.47 7.12
C HIS A 125 14.52 5.46 8.07
N TYR A 126 13.75 5.98 8.99
CA TYR A 126 12.86 5.18 9.83
C TYR A 126 11.50 5.85 9.94
N LEU A 127 10.49 5.05 10.22
CA LEU A 127 9.14 5.52 10.46
C LEU A 127 8.75 5.13 11.88
N ARG A 128 8.16 6.04 12.62
CA ARG A 128 7.72 5.85 13.99
C ARG A 128 6.29 6.31 14.15
N GLU A 129 5.49 5.48 14.78
CA GLU A 129 4.15 5.85 15.23
C GLU A 129 4.20 6.03 16.75
N ASP A 130 3.70 7.16 17.24
CA ASP A 130 3.69 7.50 18.65
C ASP A 130 2.41 8.30 18.98
N GLY A 131 1.57 7.74 19.85
CA GLY A 131 0.32 8.39 20.26
C GLY A 131 -0.67 8.66 19.13
N GLY A 132 -0.58 7.94 18.02
CA GLY A 132 -1.40 8.16 16.83
C GLY A 132 -0.77 9.13 15.81
N LEU A 133 0.36 9.74 16.14
CA LEU A 133 1.15 10.56 15.22
C LEU A 133 2.17 9.71 14.47
N VAL A 134 2.43 10.07 13.24
CA VAL A 134 3.38 9.40 12.36
C VAL A 134 4.57 10.32 12.12
N TYR A 135 5.77 9.82 12.39
CA TYR A 135 7.02 10.55 12.22
C TYR A 135 7.89 9.90 11.16
N LEU A 136 8.44 10.73 10.26
CA LEU A 136 9.54 10.36 9.37
C LEU A 136 10.86 10.76 10.02
N GLY A 137 11.73 9.80 10.30
CA GLY A 137 13.10 10.05 10.71
C GLY A 137 14.09 9.86 9.57
N LEU A 138 15.06 10.73 9.46
CA LEU A 138 16.15 10.70 8.47
C LEU A 138 17.51 10.68 9.17
N TYR A 139 18.40 9.82 8.69
CA TYR A 139 19.77 9.73 9.22
C TYR A 139 20.81 9.67 8.10
N PRO A 140 21.85 10.53 8.17
CA PRO A 140 21.93 11.73 9.01
C PRO A 140 20.81 12.73 8.69
N ALA A 141 20.59 13.72 9.57
CA ALA A 141 19.65 14.81 9.30
C ALA A 141 20.03 15.54 8.00
N PRO A 142 19.08 16.02 7.20
CA PRO A 142 19.39 16.70 5.94
C PRO A 142 20.24 17.97 6.13
N ALA A 143 21.28 18.13 5.32
CA ALA A 143 22.05 19.38 5.22
C ALA A 143 21.47 20.24 4.11
N VAL A 144 20.43 21.02 4.41
CA VAL A 144 19.76 21.88 3.44
C VAL A 144 20.55 23.18 3.27
N GLY A 145 21.15 23.35 2.09
CA GLY A 145 21.92 24.57 1.73
C GLY A 145 21.02 25.74 1.34
N ALA A 146 21.62 26.91 1.26
CA ALA A 146 20.92 28.10 0.77
C ALA A 146 20.49 27.93 -0.68
N GLY A 147 19.20 28.18 -0.96
CA GLY A 147 18.61 28.00 -2.29
C GLY A 147 18.27 26.54 -2.65
N GLU A 148 18.48 25.60 -1.76
CA GLU A 148 18.06 24.21 -1.95
C GLU A 148 16.65 23.97 -1.38
N THR A 149 15.91 23.08 -2.03
CA THR A 149 14.62 22.58 -1.52
C THR A 149 14.70 21.06 -1.38
N TRP A 150 14.40 20.56 -0.20
CA TRP A 150 14.36 19.15 0.09
C TRP A 150 12.96 18.74 0.49
N THR A 151 12.48 17.64 -0.07
CA THR A 151 11.13 17.11 0.17
C THR A 151 11.21 15.62 0.49
N GLY A 152 10.68 15.23 1.62
CA GLY A 152 10.41 13.81 1.93
C GLY A 152 9.10 13.39 1.29
N ILE A 153 9.09 12.27 0.59
CA ILE A 153 7.91 11.66 -0.04
C ILE A 153 7.67 10.34 0.67
N VAL A 154 6.54 10.25 1.36
CA VAL A 154 6.18 9.08 2.17
C VAL A 154 4.93 8.45 1.60
N PRO A 155 5.04 7.26 0.97
CA PRO A 155 3.88 6.53 0.50
C PRO A 155 3.12 5.91 1.68
N TYR A 156 1.79 6.01 1.65
CA TYR A 156 0.92 5.40 2.66
C TYR A 156 -0.31 4.77 2.03
N VAL A 157 -0.89 3.79 2.71
CA VAL A 157 -2.18 3.21 2.34
C VAL A 157 -3.26 4.10 2.91
N ALA A 158 -4.07 4.68 2.03
CA ALA A 158 -5.15 5.57 2.41
C ALA A 158 -6.48 4.81 2.46
N GLN A 159 -7.41 5.26 3.29
CA GLN A 159 -8.78 4.79 3.27
C GLN A 159 -9.50 5.41 2.07
N PRO A 160 -10.11 4.60 1.18
CA PRO A 160 -10.95 5.17 0.13
C PRO A 160 -12.16 5.88 0.74
N ALA A 161 -12.49 7.05 0.22
CA ALA A 161 -13.67 7.77 0.63
C ALA A 161 -14.95 6.98 0.31
N ASP A 162 -15.96 7.14 1.15
CA ASP A 162 -17.25 6.52 0.90
C ASP A 162 -17.92 7.12 -0.35
N MET A 163 -18.39 6.26 -1.21
CA MET A 163 -19.19 6.67 -2.35
C MET A 163 -20.57 7.11 -1.87
N THR A 164 -21.02 8.29 -2.32
CA THR A 164 -22.30 8.89 -1.94
C THR A 164 -23.20 9.12 -3.14
N ALA A 165 -22.63 9.61 -4.23
CA ALA A 165 -23.34 9.86 -5.47
C ALA A 165 -23.35 8.61 -6.38
N ASP A 166 -24.41 8.44 -7.12
CA ASP A 166 -24.60 7.29 -8.02
C ASP A 166 -23.54 7.20 -9.14
N ALA A 167 -22.95 8.34 -9.50
CA ALA A 167 -21.88 8.44 -10.49
C ALA A 167 -20.48 8.17 -9.92
N ASP A 168 -20.33 8.05 -8.59
CA ASP A 168 -19.03 7.79 -7.97
C ASP A 168 -18.43 6.48 -8.48
N ILE A 169 -17.11 6.46 -8.56
CA ILE A 169 -16.35 5.31 -9.01
C ILE A 169 -15.49 4.80 -7.85
N PRO A 170 -15.46 3.48 -7.57
CA PRO A 170 -14.65 2.92 -6.49
C PRO A 170 -13.17 3.31 -6.59
N PHE A 171 -12.53 3.45 -5.42
CA PHE A 171 -11.10 3.75 -5.29
C PHE A 171 -10.66 5.08 -5.93
N THR A 172 -11.58 6.03 -6.07
CA THR A 172 -11.25 7.36 -6.56
C THR A 172 -11.24 8.37 -5.42
N ALA A 173 -10.22 9.22 -5.39
CA ALA A 173 -10.18 10.39 -4.52
C ALA A 173 -10.69 11.66 -5.27
N SER A 174 -10.86 11.53 -6.57
CA SER A 174 -11.32 12.58 -7.50
C SER A 174 -11.81 11.90 -8.78
N SER A 175 -12.29 12.66 -9.75
CA SER A 175 -12.82 12.20 -11.04
C SER A 175 -11.92 11.29 -11.90
N ASN A 176 -10.68 11.04 -11.47
CA ASN A 176 -9.73 10.19 -12.18
C ASN A 176 -9.74 8.76 -11.58
N ALA A 177 -10.60 7.90 -12.11
CA ALA A 177 -10.62 6.48 -11.78
C ALA A 177 -9.25 5.84 -12.04
N LYS A 178 -8.72 5.07 -11.07
CA LYS A 178 -7.56 4.22 -11.31
C LYS A 178 -8.00 3.07 -12.23
N ARG A 179 -7.76 3.18 -13.52
CA ARG A 179 -8.13 2.17 -14.54
C ARG A 179 -7.61 0.77 -14.21
N SER A 180 -6.48 0.68 -13.53
CA SER A 180 -5.91 -0.60 -13.08
C SER A 180 -6.79 -1.37 -12.10
N LEU A 181 -7.72 -0.71 -11.41
CA LEU A 181 -8.63 -1.33 -10.44
C LEU A 181 -10.01 -1.66 -11.04
N GLU A 182 -10.32 -1.19 -12.24
CA GLU A 182 -11.60 -1.42 -12.88
C GLU A 182 -11.99 -2.90 -13.00
N PRO A 183 -11.09 -3.83 -13.35
CA PRO A 183 -11.41 -5.26 -13.39
C PRO A 183 -11.82 -5.85 -12.04
N PHE A 184 -11.47 -5.19 -10.94
CA PHE A 184 -11.75 -5.67 -9.58
C PHE A 184 -12.99 -5.04 -8.95
N HIS A 185 -13.66 -4.10 -9.64
CA HIS A 185 -14.88 -3.48 -9.10
C HIS A 185 -15.96 -4.52 -8.80
N TYR A 186 -16.03 -5.60 -9.59
CA TYR A 186 -17.01 -6.65 -9.38
C TYR A 186 -16.80 -7.45 -8.07
N ALA A 187 -15.56 -7.51 -7.59
CA ALA A 187 -15.26 -8.10 -6.28
C ALA A 187 -16.04 -7.43 -5.14
N LEU A 188 -16.31 -6.12 -5.27
CA LEU A 188 -17.08 -5.38 -4.28
C LEU A 188 -18.52 -5.88 -4.17
N ALA A 189 -19.12 -6.26 -5.31
CA ALA A 189 -20.47 -6.84 -5.32
C ALA A 189 -20.50 -8.19 -4.60
N HIS A 190 -19.52 -9.06 -4.81
CA HIS A 190 -19.41 -10.35 -4.10
C HIS A 190 -19.26 -10.18 -2.59
N TYR A 191 -18.36 -9.29 -2.13
CA TYR A 191 -18.23 -9.04 -0.70
C TYR A 191 -19.52 -8.51 -0.09
N ALA A 192 -20.15 -7.52 -0.75
CA ALA A 192 -21.38 -6.92 -0.28
C ALA A 192 -22.53 -7.95 -0.27
N ALA A 193 -22.65 -8.80 -1.30
CA ALA A 193 -23.60 -9.90 -1.33
C ALA A 193 -23.38 -10.84 -0.15
N GLY A 194 -22.15 -11.27 0.10
CA GLY A 194 -21.83 -12.14 1.23
C GLY A 194 -22.18 -11.52 2.60
N GLN A 195 -22.03 -10.22 2.77
CA GLN A 195 -22.45 -9.51 3.99
C GLN A 195 -24.00 -9.45 4.10
N LEU A 196 -24.70 -9.22 3.00
CA LEU A 196 -26.16 -9.14 2.99
C LEU A 196 -26.83 -10.51 3.13
N GLU A 197 -26.20 -11.61 2.68
CA GLU A 197 -26.69 -12.96 2.89
C GLU A 197 -26.77 -13.35 4.39
N LEU A 198 -25.96 -12.71 5.25
CA LEU A 198 -26.12 -12.86 6.70
C LEU A 198 -27.49 -12.41 7.20
N LEU A 199 -28.08 -11.39 6.59
CA LEU A 199 -29.42 -10.92 6.96
C LEU A 199 -30.50 -11.94 6.62
N ARG A 200 -30.25 -12.79 5.63
CA ARG A 200 -31.10 -13.95 5.28
C ARG A 200 -30.80 -15.19 6.11
N LYS A 201 -29.77 -15.16 6.94
CA LYS A 201 -29.21 -16.34 7.61
C LYS A 201 -28.77 -17.44 6.64
N ASN A 202 -28.40 -17.06 5.42
CA ASN A 202 -27.90 -17.96 4.38
C ASN A 202 -26.38 -18.07 4.49
N THR A 203 -25.91 -19.04 5.27
CA THR A 203 -24.48 -19.26 5.52
C THR A 203 -23.76 -19.79 4.29
N ASP A 204 -24.42 -20.61 3.48
CA ASP A 204 -23.83 -21.24 2.30
C ASP A 204 -23.65 -20.19 1.18
N GLY A 205 -24.67 -19.39 0.90
CA GLY A 205 -24.58 -18.29 -0.04
C GLY A 205 -23.52 -17.26 0.37
N ARG A 206 -23.40 -16.98 1.67
CA ARG A 206 -22.30 -16.15 2.17
C ARG A 206 -20.92 -16.75 1.89
N ALA A 207 -20.75 -18.05 2.17
CA ALA A 207 -19.45 -18.72 1.98
C ALA A 207 -19.06 -18.70 0.50
N GLU A 208 -19.98 -18.97 -0.41
CA GLU A 208 -19.75 -18.89 -1.85
C GLU A 208 -19.31 -17.48 -2.30
N GLN A 209 -20.05 -16.46 -1.91
CA GLN A 209 -19.73 -15.07 -2.26
C GLN A 209 -18.38 -14.61 -1.69
N MET A 210 -18.06 -15.00 -0.47
CA MET A 210 -16.76 -14.68 0.15
C MET A 210 -15.61 -15.44 -0.51
N GLN A 211 -15.83 -16.65 -1.02
CA GLN A 211 -14.84 -17.39 -1.80
C GLN A 211 -14.55 -16.70 -3.13
N LEU A 212 -15.59 -16.24 -3.84
CA LEU A 212 -15.42 -15.46 -5.08
C LEU A 212 -14.64 -14.15 -4.83
N PHE A 213 -15.02 -13.42 -3.77
CA PHE A 213 -14.27 -12.23 -3.36
C PHE A 213 -12.79 -12.55 -3.08
N GLY A 214 -12.53 -13.63 -2.34
CA GLY A 214 -11.15 -14.09 -2.07
C GLY A 214 -10.37 -14.41 -3.34
N GLY A 215 -11.02 -14.96 -4.35
CA GLY A 215 -10.44 -15.19 -5.68
C GLY A 215 -9.98 -13.90 -6.36
N TYR A 216 -10.78 -12.85 -6.33
CA TYR A 216 -10.41 -11.53 -6.87
C TYR A 216 -9.24 -10.89 -6.10
N VAL A 217 -9.23 -11.01 -4.75
CA VAL A 217 -8.11 -10.53 -3.94
C VAL A 217 -6.82 -11.27 -4.31
N ALA A 218 -6.87 -12.59 -4.45
CA ALA A 218 -5.72 -13.40 -4.84
C ALA A 218 -5.21 -13.06 -6.25
N ASP A 219 -6.11 -12.84 -7.22
CA ASP A 219 -5.77 -12.42 -8.58
C ASP A 219 -5.10 -11.04 -8.59
N TYR A 220 -5.63 -10.08 -7.81
CA TYR A 220 -5.00 -8.76 -7.67
C TYR A 220 -3.59 -8.88 -7.12
N LEU A 221 -3.42 -9.57 -5.99
CA LEU A 221 -2.11 -9.77 -5.36
C LEU A 221 -1.14 -10.55 -6.26
N GLY A 222 -1.65 -11.50 -7.04
CA GLY A 222 -0.87 -12.21 -8.05
C GLY A 222 -0.34 -11.30 -9.16
N LYS A 223 -1.16 -10.36 -9.63
CA LYS A 223 -0.77 -9.37 -10.66
C LYS A 223 0.20 -8.30 -10.15
N GLN A 224 0.19 -8.02 -8.84
CA GLN A 224 1.14 -7.10 -8.21
C GLN A 224 2.53 -7.72 -7.98
N ARG A 225 2.65 -9.05 -8.10
CA ARG A 225 3.98 -9.68 -8.05
C ARG A 225 4.76 -9.24 -9.29
N PRO A 226 5.93 -8.63 -9.12
CA PRO A 226 6.71 -8.19 -10.26
C PRO A 226 7.07 -9.39 -11.13
N HIS A 227 6.53 -9.42 -12.33
CA HIS A 227 6.99 -10.30 -13.41
C HIS A 227 8.30 -9.74 -13.93
N GLY A 228 9.37 -9.90 -13.23
CA GLY A 228 10.61 -9.25 -13.60
C GLY A 228 11.85 -10.03 -13.17
N PRO A 229 13.00 -9.38 -13.17
CA PRO A 229 14.30 -10.00 -12.89
C PRO A 229 14.38 -10.83 -11.60
N GLN A 230 13.46 -10.61 -10.66
CA GLN A 230 13.36 -11.45 -9.47
C GLN A 230 13.08 -12.94 -9.80
N HIS A 231 12.35 -13.23 -10.86
CA HIS A 231 12.16 -14.60 -11.31
C HIS A 231 13.45 -15.19 -11.88
N VAL A 232 14.23 -14.36 -12.56
CA VAL A 232 15.54 -14.74 -13.11
C VAL A 232 16.56 -14.92 -11.98
N THR A 233 16.51 -14.07 -10.95
CA THR A 233 17.39 -14.17 -9.77
C THR A 233 17.11 -15.45 -8.98
N PHE A 234 15.83 -15.79 -8.75
CA PHE A 234 15.45 -17.05 -8.11
C PHE A 234 15.88 -18.27 -8.95
N ALA A 235 15.72 -18.22 -10.25
CA ALA A 235 16.18 -19.30 -11.14
C ALA A 235 17.71 -19.42 -11.15
N ARG A 236 18.42 -18.30 -11.07
CA ARG A 236 19.88 -18.28 -10.96
C ARG A 236 20.39 -18.84 -9.65
N ASP A 237 19.80 -18.40 -8.54
CA ASP A 237 20.18 -18.88 -7.21
C ASP A 237 19.86 -20.36 -7.05
N TYR A 238 18.73 -20.80 -7.60
CA TYR A 238 18.36 -22.20 -7.56
C TYR A 238 19.22 -23.07 -8.47
N SER A 239 19.62 -22.58 -9.64
CA SER A 239 20.53 -23.29 -10.53
C SER A 239 21.97 -23.32 -9.99
N GLY A 240 22.41 -22.24 -9.31
CA GLY A 240 23.69 -22.18 -8.61
C GLY A 240 23.76 -23.16 -7.44
N GLY A 241 22.68 -23.28 -6.68
CA GLY A 241 22.57 -24.26 -5.60
C GLY A 241 22.57 -25.73 -6.06
N ARG A 242 22.03 -26.00 -7.25
CA ARG A 242 22.10 -27.34 -7.86
C ARG A 242 23.49 -27.68 -8.35
N GLY A 243 24.22 -26.73 -8.92
CA GLY A 243 25.60 -26.91 -9.34
C GLY A 243 26.54 -27.26 -8.20
N THR A 244 26.37 -26.63 -7.04
CA THR A 244 27.14 -26.91 -5.83
C THR A 244 26.76 -28.28 -5.20
N ARG A 245 25.50 -28.70 -5.28
CA ARG A 245 25.08 -30.02 -4.79
C ARG A 245 25.60 -31.15 -5.65
N SER A 246 25.59 -30.98 -6.98
CA SER A 246 26.13 -32.02 -7.87
C SER A 246 27.65 -32.16 -7.75
N GLN A 247 28.35 -31.08 -7.42
CA GLN A 247 29.79 -31.13 -7.14
C GLN A 247 30.14 -31.78 -5.81
N ARG A 248 29.25 -31.70 -4.79
CA ARG A 248 29.47 -32.36 -3.48
C ARG A 248 29.23 -33.85 -3.52
N ASN A 249 28.47 -34.37 -4.44
CA ASN A 249 28.12 -35.78 -4.53
C ASN A 249 28.82 -36.49 -5.73
N ASP A 250 29.85 -35.90 -6.31
CA ASP A 250 30.66 -36.59 -7.33
C ASP A 250 31.56 -37.63 -6.63
N PRO A 251 31.27 -38.92 -6.82
CA PRO A 251 32.04 -39.99 -6.14
C PRO A 251 33.50 -40.07 -6.60
N ARG A 252 33.89 -39.34 -7.62
CA ARG A 252 35.27 -39.26 -8.11
C ARG A 252 36.18 -38.32 -7.28
N ARG A 253 35.62 -37.60 -6.33
CA ARG A 253 36.40 -36.70 -5.48
C ARG A 253 36.84 -37.30 -4.16
N TYR A 254 36.43 -38.54 -3.88
CA TYR A 254 36.91 -39.29 -2.72
C TYR A 254 37.59 -40.58 -3.22
N PRO A 255 38.90 -40.74 -2.96
CA PRO A 255 39.59 -41.98 -3.25
C PRO A 255 39.07 -43.17 -2.41
#